data_488f95f30729f117a3ae1ba871f2d447
#
_entry.id   488f95f30729f117a3ae1ba871f2d447
#
_cell.length_a   1.000
_cell.length_b   1.000
_cell.length_c   1.000
_cell.angle_alpha   90.00
_cell.angle_beta   90.00
_cell.angle_gamma   90.00
#
_symmetry.space_group_name_H-M   'P 1'
#
loop_
_entity.id
_entity.type
_entity.pdbx_description
1 polymer ?
#
loop_
_entity_poly.entity_id
_entity_poly.type
_entity_poly.pdbx_seq_one_letter_code
_entity_poly.pdbx_strand_id
1 'polypeptide(L)'
;MATYEGSCFCGEVKVEVDGEPDAMVVYHCTVCRTWSASPVNGATIFKPENVRIVQGKDKLKSFAKNPGHDRSWCESCGGHVLTDHTNSYGFFDVYSSILKDLEFKPTAHFNYENTILR
;
A
#
# COMPACT_ATOMS: atom_id res chain seq x y z
N MET A 1 -9.18 -1.78 20.01
CA MET A 1 -8.29 -1.80 18.81
C MET A 1 -8.85 -0.85 17.76
N ALA A 2 -8.05 0.07 17.28
CA ALA A 2 -8.50 0.99 16.26
C ALA A 2 -8.67 0.29 14.93
N THR A 3 -9.65 0.73 14.13
CA THR A 3 -9.84 0.26 12.77
C THR A 3 -9.79 1.49 11.86
N TYR A 4 -8.98 1.41 10.81
CA TYR A 4 -8.86 2.50 9.84
C TYR A 4 -9.47 2.05 8.52
N GLU A 5 -10.17 2.97 7.88
CA GLU A 5 -10.80 2.72 6.58
C GLU A 5 -10.08 3.49 5.49
N GLY A 6 -10.06 2.90 4.30
CA GLY A 6 -9.51 3.55 3.14
C GLY A 6 -10.27 3.17 1.88
N SER A 7 -10.02 3.91 0.81
CA SER A 7 -10.61 3.59 -0.48
C SER A 7 -9.71 4.03 -1.61
N CYS A 8 -9.92 3.41 -2.80
CA CYS A 8 -9.35 3.93 -4.02
C CYS A 8 -9.93 5.30 -4.35
N PHE A 9 -9.41 5.94 -5.38
CA PHE A 9 -9.79 7.31 -5.73
C PHE A 9 -11.29 7.47 -6.01
N CYS A 10 -11.91 6.51 -6.72
CA CYS A 10 -13.34 6.59 -7.03
C CYS A 10 -14.25 6.04 -5.94
N GLY A 11 -13.69 5.38 -4.94
CA GLY A 11 -14.46 4.83 -3.83
C GLY A 11 -15.05 3.44 -4.05
N GLU A 12 -14.86 2.83 -5.22
CA GLU A 12 -15.42 1.50 -5.49
C GLU A 12 -14.72 0.39 -4.71
N VAL A 13 -13.41 0.53 -4.48
CA VAL A 13 -12.65 -0.44 -3.67
C VAL A 13 -12.43 0.16 -2.29
N LYS A 14 -12.87 -0.57 -1.26
CA LYS A 14 -12.72 -0.14 0.13
C LYS A 14 -11.95 -1.17 0.93
N VAL A 15 -11.06 -0.70 1.78
CA VAL A 15 -10.21 -1.52 2.62
C VAL A 15 -10.36 -1.10 4.07
N GLU A 16 -10.29 -2.08 4.97
CA GLU A 16 -10.20 -1.84 6.41
C GLU A 16 -8.97 -2.51 6.96
N VAL A 17 -8.30 -1.83 7.88
CA VAL A 17 -7.14 -2.37 8.59
C VAL A 17 -7.34 -2.22 10.09
N ASP A 18 -6.88 -3.21 10.85
CA ASP A 18 -7.04 -3.23 12.30
C ASP A 18 -5.72 -2.98 13.01
N GLY A 19 -5.81 -2.20 14.08
CA GLY A 19 -4.71 -2.01 15.02
C GLY A 19 -3.61 -1.11 14.49
N GLU A 20 -2.51 -1.10 15.22
CA GLU A 20 -1.35 -0.31 14.81
C GLU A 20 -0.59 -1.05 13.72
N PRO A 21 -0.07 -0.34 12.72
CA PRO A 21 0.76 -0.97 11.71
C PRO A 21 2.06 -1.50 12.32
N ASP A 22 2.60 -2.55 11.72
CA ASP A 22 3.89 -3.07 12.13
C ASP A 22 5.00 -2.07 11.80
N ALA A 23 4.83 -1.30 10.74
CA ALA A 23 5.78 -0.24 10.36
C ALA A 23 5.12 0.77 9.43
N MET A 24 5.67 1.97 9.41
CA MET A 24 5.35 3.00 8.43
C MET A 24 6.65 3.38 7.75
N VAL A 25 6.70 3.28 6.43
CA VAL A 25 7.94 3.40 5.70
C VAL A 25 7.80 4.32 4.48
N VAL A 26 8.93 4.87 4.05
CA VAL A 26 9.02 5.62 2.81
C VAL A 26 9.96 4.85 1.88
N TYR A 27 9.45 4.44 0.72
CA TYR A 27 10.24 3.73 -0.28
C TYR A 27 10.79 4.72 -1.31
N HIS A 28 12.08 4.62 -1.58
CA HIS A 28 12.78 5.43 -2.58
C HIS A 28 13.23 4.60 -3.78
N CYS A 29 12.97 3.31 -3.77
CA CYS A 29 13.49 2.39 -4.78
C CYS A 29 12.97 2.74 -6.18
N THR A 30 13.80 2.46 -7.17
CA THR A 30 13.48 2.73 -8.57
C THR A 30 12.19 2.02 -9.00
N VAL A 31 12.01 0.78 -8.56
CA VAL A 31 10.81 -0.01 -8.91
C VAL A 31 9.55 0.66 -8.36
N CYS A 32 9.57 1.09 -7.09
CA CYS A 32 8.42 1.75 -6.48
C CYS A 32 8.10 3.08 -7.16
N ARG A 33 9.13 3.87 -7.47
CA ARG A 33 8.96 5.15 -8.16
C ARG A 33 8.36 4.96 -9.56
N THR A 34 8.87 3.97 -10.28
CA THR A 34 8.39 3.70 -11.64
C THR A 34 6.96 3.21 -11.64
N TRP A 35 6.61 2.33 -10.69
CA TRP A 35 5.25 1.84 -10.55
C TRP A 35 4.26 2.96 -10.27
N SER A 36 4.56 3.80 -9.31
CA SER A 36 3.64 4.83 -8.83
C SER A 36 3.72 6.14 -9.61
N ALA A 37 4.76 6.32 -10.43
CA ALA A 37 5.07 7.59 -11.09
C ALA A 37 5.22 8.72 -10.06
N SER A 38 5.72 8.39 -8.88
CA SER A 38 5.90 9.31 -7.77
C SER A 38 7.34 9.27 -7.29
N PRO A 39 7.90 10.40 -6.82
CA PRO A 39 9.29 10.42 -6.32
C PRO A 39 9.50 9.55 -5.09
N VAL A 40 8.45 9.31 -4.31
CA VAL A 40 8.49 8.42 -3.14
C VAL A 40 7.16 7.73 -2.99
N ASN A 41 7.16 6.65 -2.21
CA ASN A 41 5.93 5.93 -1.85
C ASN A 41 5.87 5.77 -0.34
N GLY A 42 4.78 6.27 0.26
CA GLY A 42 4.50 6.02 1.67
C GLY A 42 3.66 4.77 1.82
N ALA A 43 4.09 3.85 2.66
CA ALA A 43 3.38 2.61 2.88
C ALA A 43 3.27 2.28 4.35
N THR A 44 2.16 1.62 4.69
CA THR A 44 1.85 1.16 6.03
C THR A 44 1.82 -0.35 6.01
N ILE A 45 2.66 -0.99 6.82
CA ILE A 45 2.83 -2.43 6.82
C ILE A 45 1.91 -3.05 7.86
N PHE A 46 1.06 -3.99 7.43
CA PHE A 46 0.13 -4.71 8.31
C PHE A 46 0.26 -6.21 8.10
N LYS A 47 0.00 -6.96 9.16
CA LYS A 47 -0.12 -8.42 9.05
C LYS A 47 -1.35 -8.77 8.21
N PRO A 48 -1.31 -9.90 7.48
CA PRO A 48 -2.42 -10.28 6.59
C PRO A 48 -3.78 -10.37 7.29
N GLU A 49 -3.82 -10.88 8.51
CA GLU A 49 -5.06 -11.03 9.28
C GLU A 49 -5.70 -9.70 9.64
N ASN A 50 -4.95 -8.60 9.54
CA ASN A 50 -5.42 -7.27 9.90
C ASN A 50 -5.88 -6.43 8.71
N VAL A 51 -5.89 -7.01 7.51
CA VAL A 51 -6.25 -6.28 6.28
C VAL A 51 -7.43 -6.97 5.60
N ARG A 52 -8.46 -6.20 5.27
CA ARG A 52 -9.65 -6.73 4.58
C ARG A 52 -10.05 -5.81 3.44
N ILE A 53 -10.42 -6.41 2.32
CA ILE A 53 -11.10 -5.69 1.24
C ILE A 53 -12.59 -5.86 1.50
N VAL A 54 -13.24 -4.79 1.95
CA VAL A 54 -14.64 -4.85 2.39
C VAL A 54 -15.64 -4.51 1.29
N GLN A 55 -15.16 -3.93 0.18
CA GLN A 55 -16.00 -3.62 -0.97
C GLN A 55 -15.14 -3.60 -2.22
N GLY A 56 -15.71 -4.07 -3.34
CA GLY A 56 -15.09 -3.92 -4.65
C GLY A 56 -13.92 -4.86 -4.91
N LYS A 57 -13.86 -6.00 -4.28
CA LYS A 57 -12.78 -6.96 -4.49
C LYS A 57 -12.66 -7.37 -5.96
N ASP A 58 -13.78 -7.46 -6.67
CA ASP A 58 -13.83 -7.80 -8.09
C ASP A 58 -13.25 -6.69 -8.98
N LYS A 59 -13.15 -5.47 -8.46
CA LYS A 59 -12.56 -4.32 -9.16
C LYS A 59 -11.06 -4.20 -8.90
N LEU A 60 -10.54 -4.93 -7.94
CA LEU A 60 -9.12 -4.88 -7.59
C LEU A 60 -8.34 -5.75 -8.55
N LYS A 61 -7.47 -5.12 -9.33
CA LYS A 61 -6.57 -5.78 -10.27
C LYS A 61 -5.15 -5.73 -9.74
N SER A 62 -4.32 -6.65 -10.19
CA SER A 62 -2.93 -6.70 -9.71
C SER A 62 -1.98 -7.09 -10.82
N PHE A 63 -0.71 -6.72 -10.62
CA PHE A 63 0.39 -7.08 -11.49
C PHE A 63 1.64 -7.35 -10.66
N ALA A 64 2.29 -8.46 -10.95
CA ALA A 64 3.53 -8.83 -10.27
C ALA A 64 4.65 -8.89 -11.30
N LYS A 65 5.54 -7.89 -11.28
CA LYS A 65 6.76 -7.93 -12.08
C LYS A 65 7.70 -9.02 -11.54
N ASN A 66 7.74 -9.15 -10.20
CA ASN A 66 8.48 -10.19 -9.50
C ASN A 66 7.50 -11.03 -8.71
N PRO A 67 7.60 -12.37 -8.75
CA PRO A 67 6.69 -13.23 -7.98
C PRO A 67 6.67 -12.87 -6.49
N GLY A 68 5.48 -12.89 -5.89
CA GLY A 68 5.30 -12.61 -4.48
C GLY A 68 5.14 -11.13 -4.13
N HIS A 69 5.10 -10.25 -5.14
CA HIS A 69 4.95 -8.80 -4.95
C HIS A 69 3.86 -8.29 -5.88
N ASP A 70 2.61 -8.54 -5.48
CA ASP A 70 1.44 -8.21 -6.32
C ASP A 70 0.94 -6.81 -6.01
N ARG A 71 1.23 -5.87 -6.90
CA ARG A 71 0.77 -4.49 -6.79
C ARG A 71 -0.64 -4.38 -7.32
N SER A 72 -1.52 -3.75 -6.57
CA SER A 72 -2.94 -3.72 -6.92
C SER A 72 -3.49 -2.30 -7.04
N TRP A 73 -4.51 -2.19 -7.88
CA TRP A 73 -5.19 -0.93 -8.17
C TRP A 73 -6.65 -1.20 -8.48
N CYS A 74 -7.46 -0.13 -8.45
CA CYS A 74 -8.85 -0.22 -8.87
C CYS A 74 -8.93 -0.13 -10.38
N GLU A 75 -9.61 -1.09 -11.04
CA GLU A 75 -9.72 -1.08 -12.49
C GLU A 75 -10.54 0.10 -13.02
N SER A 76 -11.44 0.66 -12.20
CA SER A 76 -12.29 1.77 -12.63
C SER A 76 -11.59 3.11 -12.62
N CYS A 77 -10.74 3.38 -11.63
CA CYS A 77 -10.10 4.69 -11.50
C CYS A 77 -8.58 4.66 -11.61
N GLY A 78 -7.97 3.48 -11.56
CA GLY A 78 -6.52 3.33 -11.57
C GLY A 78 -5.84 3.68 -10.24
N GLY A 79 -6.59 4.04 -9.22
CA GLY A 79 -6.03 4.38 -7.92
C GLY A 79 -5.36 3.18 -7.26
N HIS A 80 -4.15 3.38 -6.73
CA HIS A 80 -3.40 2.31 -6.08
C HIS A 80 -4.00 2.01 -4.71
N VAL A 81 -4.01 0.75 -4.31
CA VAL A 81 -4.61 0.31 -3.05
C VAL A 81 -3.57 -0.28 -2.13
N LEU A 82 -2.96 -1.40 -2.53
CA LEU A 82 -1.97 -2.07 -1.70
C LEU A 82 -1.04 -2.91 -2.56
N THR A 83 0.05 -3.38 -1.94
CA THR A 83 0.91 -4.39 -2.53
C THR A 83 0.89 -5.61 -1.62
N ASP A 84 0.55 -6.75 -2.21
CA ASP A 84 0.47 -8.02 -1.50
C ASP A 84 1.82 -8.70 -1.51
N HIS A 85 2.49 -8.71 -0.37
CA HIS A 85 3.77 -9.40 -0.15
C HIS A 85 3.59 -10.68 0.66
N THR A 86 2.36 -11.21 0.77
CA THR A 86 2.09 -12.34 1.69
C THR A 86 2.85 -13.61 1.28
N ASN A 87 3.11 -13.80 -0.02
CA ASN A 87 3.86 -14.96 -0.50
C ASN A 87 5.38 -14.77 -0.54
N SER A 88 5.87 -13.64 -0.07
CA SER A 88 7.31 -13.35 -0.01
C SER A 88 7.73 -12.93 1.39
N TYR A 89 7.24 -11.79 1.86
CA TYR A 89 7.61 -11.22 3.17
C TYR A 89 6.58 -11.46 4.26
N GLY A 90 5.38 -11.94 3.88
CA GLY A 90 4.33 -12.27 4.86
C GLY A 90 3.49 -11.09 5.33
N PHE A 91 3.48 -9.98 4.58
CA PHE A 91 2.69 -8.81 4.97
C PHE A 91 2.07 -8.10 3.76
N PHE A 92 1.18 -7.14 4.04
CA PHE A 92 0.67 -6.20 3.05
C PHE A 92 1.28 -4.81 3.26
N ASP A 93 1.63 -4.16 2.16
CA ASP A 93 1.88 -2.71 2.13
C ASP A 93 0.60 -2.03 1.71
N VAL A 94 -0.05 -1.31 2.61
CA VAL A 94 -1.22 -0.50 2.24
C VAL A 94 -0.73 0.92 2.00
N TYR A 95 -1.11 1.50 0.86
CA TYR A 95 -0.71 2.88 0.57
C TYR A 95 -1.30 3.81 1.62
N SER A 96 -0.41 4.51 2.33
CA SER A 96 -0.79 5.24 3.55
C SER A 96 -1.81 6.33 3.29
N SER A 97 -1.73 6.98 2.13
CA SER A 97 -2.59 8.12 1.80
C SER A 97 -4.05 7.76 1.62
N ILE A 98 -4.38 6.47 1.42
CA ILE A 98 -5.78 6.08 1.27
C ILE A 98 -6.45 5.75 2.60
N LEU A 99 -5.69 5.64 3.68
CA LEU A 99 -6.22 5.32 5.01
C LEU A 99 -6.62 6.61 5.73
N LYS A 100 -7.91 6.76 5.96
CA LYS A 100 -8.46 7.94 6.66
C LYS A 100 -8.06 7.90 8.12
N ASP A 101 -7.79 9.05 8.69
CA ASP A 101 -7.51 9.25 10.11
C ASP A 101 -6.25 8.56 10.62
N LEU A 102 -5.50 7.91 9.76
CA LEU A 102 -4.21 7.34 10.13
C LEU A 102 -3.15 8.43 9.98
N GLU A 103 -2.49 8.75 11.10
CA GLU A 103 -1.37 9.68 11.06
C GLU A 103 -0.15 8.95 10.54
N PHE A 104 0.39 9.41 9.42
CA PHE A 104 1.57 8.79 8.81
C PHE A 104 2.83 9.35 9.42
N LYS A 105 3.49 8.54 10.25
CA LYS A 105 4.76 8.91 10.90
C LYS A 105 5.81 7.87 10.54
N PRO A 106 6.45 7.99 9.36
CA PRO A 106 7.42 6.99 8.94
C PRO A 106 8.64 6.97 9.87
N THR A 107 9.09 5.76 10.18
CA THR A 107 10.27 5.53 11.01
C THR A 107 11.43 4.96 10.22
N ALA A 108 11.23 4.64 8.94
CA ALA A 108 12.25 4.04 8.09
C ALA A 108 12.12 4.52 6.66
N HIS A 109 13.26 4.64 6.00
CA HIS A 109 13.35 4.92 4.56
C HIS A 109 14.07 3.75 3.92
N PHE A 110 13.43 3.11 2.94
CA PHE A 110 14.01 1.98 2.23
C PHE A 110 14.60 2.42 0.91
N ASN A 111 15.79 1.92 0.60
CA ASN A 111 16.50 2.21 -0.64
C ASN A 111 16.72 3.71 -0.83
N TYR A 112 17.09 4.39 0.25
CA TYR A 112 17.32 5.84 0.23
C TYR A 112 18.42 6.24 -0.76
N GLU A 113 19.38 5.36 -1.03
CA GLU A 113 20.42 5.58 -2.03
C GLU A 113 19.85 5.80 -3.44
N ASN A 114 18.62 5.35 -3.69
CA ASN A 114 17.94 5.55 -4.97
C ASN A 114 17.09 6.84 -5.01
N THR A 115 17.12 7.63 -3.94
CA THR A 115 16.28 8.83 -3.84
C THR A 115 16.56 9.83 -4.95
N ILE A 116 15.50 10.45 -5.47
CA ILE A 116 15.59 11.57 -6.40
C ILE A 116 15.18 12.88 -5.72
N LEU A 117 14.89 12.81 -4.43
CA LEU A 117 14.61 14.01 -3.64
C LEU A 117 15.91 14.78 -3.41
N ARG A 118 15.86 16.10 -3.53
CA ARG A 118 17.01 16.97 -3.33
C ARG A 118 16.65 18.15 -2.44
#